data_d8e0fc7bd338ecafdc7b780e90405d50
#
_entry.id   d8e0fc7bd338ecafdc7b780e90405d50
#
_cell.length_a   1.000
_cell.length_b   1.000
_cell.length_c   1.000
_cell.angle_alpha   90.00
_cell.angle_beta   90.00
_cell.angle_gamma   90.00
#
_symmetry.space_group_name_H-M   'P 1'
#
loop_
_entity.id
_entity.type
_entity.pdbx_description
1 polymer ?
#
loop_
_entity_poly.entity_id
_entity_poly.type
_entity_poly.pdbx_seq_one_letter_code
_entity_poly.pdbx_strand_id
1 'polypeptide(L)'
;DHSNFREDMLGRLRRTSQFISATTFGATRDAERLIERVKHIHLQVSGQASDGTPYEASDPQLLTWVHVAECSSFMAAHLRYRRPGLAVSEQDRYYREAARIAAALGARDVPTSSAAVADYLQAQRPQLRSDERTREVANLLLNAPAPSRLARLPGALMMRAGIDLLPDWAAQMLGLHLSTLQRHIVRPGVHGVAKVLRASVR
;
A
#
# COMPACT_ATOMS: atom_id res chain seq x y z
N ASP A 1 -4.08 15.93 9.23
CA ASP A 1 -5.04 16.98 8.96
C ASP A 1 -4.92 17.63 7.58
N HIS A 2 -3.83 17.41 6.86
CA HIS A 2 -3.66 17.90 5.48
C HIS A 2 -4.25 16.97 4.42
N SER A 3 -4.77 15.83 4.79
CA SER A 3 -5.43 14.95 3.86
C SER A 3 -6.94 15.04 4.05
N ASN A 4 -7.66 15.55 3.05
CA ASN A 4 -9.13 15.50 2.97
C ASN A 4 -9.65 14.05 2.94
N PHE A 5 -9.02 13.17 3.74
CA PHE A 5 -9.30 11.74 3.71
C PHE A 5 -10.77 11.45 4.10
N ARG A 6 -11.34 12.25 5.00
CA ARG A 6 -12.75 12.15 5.41
C ARG A 6 -13.71 12.72 4.37
N GLU A 7 -13.28 13.76 3.63
CA GLU A 7 -14.13 14.46 2.67
C GLU A 7 -14.03 13.88 1.26
N ASP A 8 -12.82 13.46 0.82
CA ASP A 8 -12.54 12.96 -0.53
C ASP A 8 -11.63 11.72 -0.52
N MET A 9 -12.04 10.69 0.19
CA MET A 9 -11.29 9.42 0.27
C MET A 9 -11.13 8.76 -1.10
N LEU A 10 -12.21 8.68 -1.89
CA LEU A 10 -12.18 8.05 -3.21
C LEU A 10 -11.29 8.81 -4.19
N GLY A 11 -11.36 10.13 -4.18
CA GLY A 11 -10.47 10.97 -5.00
C GLY A 11 -9.00 10.80 -4.62
N ARG A 12 -8.70 10.67 -3.33
CA ARG A 12 -7.34 10.40 -2.87
C ARG A 12 -6.84 9.03 -3.33
N LEU A 13 -7.63 7.97 -3.13
CA LEU A 13 -7.29 6.62 -3.58
C LEU A 13 -7.09 6.59 -5.11
N ARG A 14 -7.92 7.30 -5.86
CA ARG A 14 -7.80 7.43 -7.31
C ARG A 14 -6.48 8.11 -7.71
N ARG A 15 -6.10 9.21 -7.06
CA ARG A 15 -4.83 9.92 -7.33
C ARG A 15 -3.63 9.02 -7.02
N THR A 16 -3.66 8.30 -5.89
CA THR A 16 -2.61 7.33 -5.55
C THR A 16 -2.51 6.21 -6.58
N SER A 17 -3.65 5.63 -6.99
CA SER A 17 -3.67 4.58 -8.02
C SER A 17 -3.16 5.08 -9.36
N GLN A 18 -3.47 6.32 -9.74
CA GLN A 18 -2.94 6.95 -10.95
C GLN A 18 -1.42 7.12 -10.90
N PHE A 19 -0.88 7.56 -9.74
CA PHE A 19 0.56 7.67 -9.54
C PHE A 19 1.24 6.31 -9.68
N ILE A 20 0.76 5.28 -8.96
CA ILE A 20 1.30 3.91 -9.02
C ILE A 20 1.23 3.36 -10.45
N SER A 21 0.10 3.52 -11.13
CA SER A 21 -0.08 3.04 -12.50
C SER A 21 0.89 3.72 -13.48
N ALA A 22 1.03 5.03 -13.39
CA ALA A 22 1.90 5.78 -14.29
C ALA A 22 3.40 5.49 -14.04
N THR A 23 3.81 5.35 -12.78
CA THR A 23 5.21 5.01 -12.43
C THR A 23 5.57 3.55 -12.72
N THR A 24 4.57 2.67 -12.88
CA THR A 24 4.78 1.25 -13.19
C THR A 24 4.67 0.95 -14.69
N PHE A 25 3.71 1.56 -15.38
CA PHE A 25 3.34 1.20 -16.77
C PHE A 25 3.39 2.38 -17.74
N GLY A 26 3.54 3.60 -17.25
CA GLY A 26 3.54 4.81 -18.07
C GLY A 26 4.87 5.05 -18.76
N ALA A 27 4.89 6.02 -19.69
CA ALA A 27 6.13 6.50 -20.27
C ALA A 27 7.01 7.18 -19.21
N THR A 28 8.32 7.00 -19.29
CA THR A 28 9.29 7.55 -18.32
C THR A 28 9.08 9.03 -18.06
N ARG A 29 8.89 9.82 -19.13
CA ARG A 29 8.63 11.26 -19.01
C ARG A 29 7.39 11.59 -18.17
N ASP A 30 6.33 10.77 -18.26
CA ASP A 30 5.09 11.00 -17.52
C ASP A 30 5.25 10.60 -16.06
N ALA A 31 5.97 9.51 -15.79
CA ALA A 31 6.34 9.08 -14.46
C ALA A 31 7.20 10.15 -13.75
N GLU A 32 8.23 10.66 -14.41
CA GLU A 32 9.10 11.72 -13.87
C GLU A 32 8.32 13.00 -13.53
N ARG A 33 7.43 13.45 -14.42
CA ARG A 33 6.56 14.61 -14.14
C ARG A 33 5.66 14.40 -12.92
N LEU A 34 5.12 13.20 -12.74
CA LEU A 34 4.28 12.89 -11.58
C LEU A 34 5.11 12.80 -10.29
N ILE A 35 6.31 12.25 -10.35
CA ILE A 35 7.24 12.19 -9.22
C ILE A 35 7.57 13.62 -8.75
N GLU A 36 7.97 14.51 -9.66
CA GLU A 36 8.27 15.90 -9.32
C GLU A 36 7.05 16.64 -8.75
N ARG A 37 5.87 16.41 -9.30
CA ARG A 37 4.62 16.97 -8.75
C ARG A 37 4.35 16.49 -7.32
N VAL A 38 4.48 15.19 -7.06
CA VAL A 38 4.25 14.60 -5.73
C VAL A 38 5.30 15.10 -4.75
N LYS A 39 6.55 15.15 -5.15
CA LYS A 39 7.66 15.72 -4.36
C LYS A 39 7.38 17.17 -3.94
N HIS A 40 6.94 17.99 -4.89
CA HIS A 40 6.56 19.38 -4.60
C HIS A 40 5.40 19.49 -3.59
N ILE A 41 4.39 18.62 -3.72
CA ILE A 41 3.28 18.54 -2.75
C ILE A 41 3.80 18.15 -1.36
N HIS A 42 4.70 17.16 -1.28
CA HIS A 42 5.24 16.69 0.00
C HIS A 42 6.02 17.77 0.74
N LEU A 43 6.73 18.65 0.04
CA LEU A 43 7.44 19.80 0.64
C LEU A 43 6.49 20.80 1.34
N GLN A 44 5.21 20.79 1.03
CA GLN A 44 4.21 21.70 1.60
C GLN A 44 3.36 21.03 2.69
N VAL A 45 3.59 19.75 2.98
CA VAL A 45 2.81 18.98 3.95
C VAL A 45 3.65 18.71 5.20
N SER A 46 3.27 19.36 6.29
CA SER A 46 3.81 19.13 7.62
C SER A 46 2.67 19.06 8.64
N GLY A 47 2.91 18.49 9.80
CA GLY A 47 1.89 18.37 10.84
C GLY A 47 2.44 17.81 12.13
N GLN A 48 1.54 17.43 13.03
CA GLN A 48 1.89 16.75 14.28
C GLN A 48 1.15 15.41 14.38
N ALA A 49 1.84 14.39 14.83
CA ALA A 49 1.24 13.11 15.21
C ALA A 49 0.36 13.27 16.46
N SER A 50 -0.39 12.24 16.84
CA SER A 50 -1.27 12.27 18.02
C SER A 50 -0.55 12.48 19.33
N ASP A 51 0.74 12.12 19.42
CA ASP A 51 1.62 12.34 20.57
C ASP A 51 2.33 13.71 20.57
N GLY A 52 2.01 14.58 19.60
CA GLY A 52 2.64 15.89 19.42
C GLY A 52 3.95 15.88 18.63
N THR A 53 4.46 14.73 18.22
CA THR A 53 5.69 14.63 17.41
C THR A 53 5.48 15.31 16.06
N PRO A 54 6.32 16.30 15.67
CA PRO A 54 6.20 16.92 14.36
C PRO A 54 6.62 15.94 13.24
N TYR A 55 6.00 16.06 12.09
CA TYR A 55 6.37 15.32 10.90
C TYR A 55 6.30 16.19 9.65
N GLU A 56 7.08 15.83 8.64
CA GLU A 56 7.05 16.37 7.29
C GLU A 56 6.86 15.22 6.30
N ALA A 57 5.98 15.41 5.30
CA ALA A 57 5.77 14.36 4.29
C ALA A 57 7.00 14.18 3.36
N SER A 58 7.92 15.13 3.36
CA SER A 58 9.21 15.08 2.66
C SER A 58 10.33 14.39 3.45
N ASP A 59 10.09 13.97 4.70
CA ASP A 59 11.08 13.27 5.51
C ASP A 59 11.54 11.98 4.81
N PRO A 60 12.85 11.81 4.57
CA PRO A 60 13.38 10.66 3.84
C PRO A 60 13.09 9.32 4.50
N GLN A 61 13.03 9.26 5.85
CA GLN A 61 12.73 8.02 6.57
C GLN A 61 11.26 7.67 6.44
N LEU A 62 10.37 8.67 6.50
CA LEU A 62 8.94 8.47 6.29
C LEU A 62 8.63 8.04 4.85
N LEU A 63 9.30 8.64 3.87
CA LEU A 63 9.20 8.23 2.46
C LEU A 63 9.65 6.79 2.26
N THR A 64 10.78 6.39 2.88
CA THR A 64 11.28 5.02 2.83
C THR A 64 10.28 4.05 3.47
N TRP A 65 9.75 4.38 4.66
CA TRP A 65 8.75 3.57 5.35
C TRP A 65 7.51 3.31 4.48
N VAL A 66 6.92 4.37 3.94
CA VAL A 66 5.72 4.28 3.09
C VAL A 66 5.99 3.42 1.86
N HIS A 67 7.11 3.66 1.17
CA HIS A 67 7.50 2.89 -0.01
C HIS A 67 7.71 1.40 0.29
N VAL A 68 8.42 1.07 1.36
CA VAL A 68 8.69 -0.32 1.74
C VAL A 68 7.41 -1.04 2.14
N ALA A 69 6.53 -0.39 2.92
CA ALA A 69 5.24 -0.95 3.30
C ALA A 69 4.34 -1.21 2.08
N GLU A 70 4.32 -0.28 1.12
CA GLU A 70 3.57 -0.41 -0.13
C GLU A 70 4.10 -1.55 -1.00
N CYS A 71 5.40 -1.54 -1.33
CA CYS A 71 6.02 -2.53 -2.20
C CYS A 71 5.97 -3.95 -1.61
N SER A 72 6.15 -4.09 -0.29
CA SER A 72 6.02 -5.38 0.38
C SER A 72 4.59 -5.91 0.32
N SER A 73 3.58 -5.03 0.44
CA SER A 73 2.17 -5.40 0.31
C SER A 73 1.82 -5.85 -1.11
N PHE A 74 2.34 -5.16 -2.13
CA PHE A 74 2.16 -5.58 -3.53
C PHE A 74 2.84 -6.92 -3.81
N MET A 75 4.06 -7.13 -3.32
CA MET A 75 4.75 -8.41 -3.45
C MET A 75 3.98 -9.53 -2.76
N ALA A 76 3.50 -9.33 -1.54
CA ALA A 76 2.68 -10.31 -0.82
C ALA A 76 1.41 -10.67 -1.60
N ALA A 77 0.71 -9.68 -2.18
CA ALA A 77 -0.45 -9.89 -3.02
C ALA A 77 -0.10 -10.66 -4.30
N HIS A 78 1.01 -10.32 -4.95
CA HIS A 78 1.48 -11.01 -6.15
C HIS A 78 1.82 -12.47 -5.87
N LEU A 79 2.56 -12.75 -4.83
CA LEU A 79 2.89 -14.12 -4.40
C LEU A 79 1.63 -14.92 -4.03
N ARG A 80 0.68 -14.32 -3.33
CA ARG A 80 -0.55 -15.00 -2.91
C ARG A 80 -1.49 -15.30 -4.08
N TYR A 81 -1.72 -14.34 -4.97
CA TYR A 81 -2.82 -14.41 -5.92
C TYR A 81 -2.41 -14.57 -7.37
N ARG A 82 -1.13 -14.41 -7.69
CA ARG A 82 -0.66 -14.47 -9.07
C ARG A 82 0.42 -15.51 -9.30
N ARG A 83 1.49 -15.49 -8.54
CA ARG A 83 2.69 -16.30 -8.79
C ARG A 83 3.36 -16.76 -7.49
N PRO A 84 2.82 -17.77 -6.81
CA PRO A 84 3.35 -18.24 -5.51
C PRO A 84 4.82 -18.71 -5.57
N GLY A 85 5.26 -19.22 -6.72
CA GLY A 85 6.62 -19.71 -6.96
C GLY A 85 7.54 -18.66 -7.60
N LEU A 86 7.30 -17.35 -7.45
CA LEU A 86 8.20 -16.32 -7.96
C LEU A 86 9.58 -16.46 -7.30
N ALA A 87 10.63 -16.63 -8.10
CA ALA A 87 11.98 -16.79 -7.59
C ALA A 87 12.43 -15.56 -6.77
N VAL A 88 13.23 -15.77 -5.73
CA VAL A 88 13.73 -14.67 -4.87
C VAL A 88 14.49 -13.64 -5.69
N SER A 89 15.27 -14.05 -6.69
CA SER A 89 15.98 -13.14 -7.58
C SER A 89 15.05 -12.21 -8.37
N GLU A 90 13.84 -12.68 -8.74
CA GLU A 90 12.81 -11.86 -9.42
C GLU A 90 12.14 -10.90 -8.42
N GLN A 91 11.92 -11.34 -7.16
CA GLN A 91 11.44 -10.48 -6.10
C GLN A 91 12.44 -9.36 -5.79
N ASP A 92 13.73 -9.69 -5.68
CA ASP A 92 14.80 -8.72 -5.45
C ASP A 92 14.95 -7.75 -6.62
N ARG A 93 14.75 -8.23 -7.86
CA ARG A 93 14.70 -7.35 -9.03
C ARG A 93 13.57 -6.34 -8.92
N TYR A 94 12.37 -6.77 -8.53
CA TYR A 94 11.24 -5.87 -8.30
C TYR A 94 11.57 -4.78 -7.28
N TYR A 95 12.14 -5.13 -6.13
CA TYR A 95 12.51 -4.15 -5.10
C TYR A 95 13.59 -3.17 -5.57
N ARG A 96 14.59 -3.64 -6.33
CA ARG A 96 15.60 -2.75 -6.93
C ARG A 96 15.00 -1.76 -7.93
N GLU A 97 14.10 -2.22 -8.77
CA GLU A 97 13.45 -1.36 -9.76
C GLU A 97 12.51 -0.36 -9.10
N ALA A 98 11.71 -0.79 -8.13
CA ALA A 98 10.79 0.07 -7.40
C ALA A 98 11.51 1.13 -6.53
N ALA A 99 12.65 0.79 -5.94
CA ALA A 99 13.45 1.72 -5.14
C ALA A 99 13.87 2.99 -5.90
N ARG A 100 13.95 2.93 -7.23
CA ARG A 100 14.27 4.10 -8.07
C ARG A 100 13.21 5.20 -7.94
N ILE A 101 11.94 4.81 -7.81
CA ILE A 101 10.82 5.76 -7.64
C ILE A 101 10.92 6.44 -6.27
N ALA A 102 11.17 5.66 -5.22
CA ALA A 102 11.32 6.18 -3.86
C ALA A 102 12.51 7.14 -3.75
N ALA A 103 13.66 6.77 -4.33
CA ALA A 103 14.85 7.62 -4.36
C ALA A 103 14.58 8.94 -5.10
N ALA A 104 13.86 8.91 -6.22
CA ALA A 104 13.47 10.10 -6.96
C ALA A 104 12.52 11.01 -6.15
N LEU A 105 11.68 10.44 -5.28
CA LEU A 105 10.84 11.19 -4.33
C LEU A 105 11.63 11.78 -3.15
N GLY A 106 12.85 11.32 -2.90
CA GLY A 106 13.71 11.79 -1.80
C GLY A 106 13.93 10.78 -0.67
N ALA A 107 13.44 9.54 -0.81
CA ALA A 107 13.72 8.48 0.14
C ALA A 107 15.22 8.13 0.17
N ARG A 108 15.70 7.64 1.31
CA ARG A 108 17.11 7.25 1.51
C ARG A 108 17.18 5.82 2.05
N ASP A 109 18.31 5.16 1.77
CA ASP A 109 18.61 3.81 2.28
C ASP A 109 17.49 2.79 2.01
N VAL A 110 16.86 2.90 0.83
CA VAL A 110 15.73 2.04 0.43
C VAL A 110 16.21 0.61 0.25
N PRO A 111 15.65 -0.38 0.98
CA PRO A 111 16.05 -1.78 0.83
C PRO A 111 15.67 -2.32 -0.55
N THR A 112 16.58 -3.09 -1.17
CA THR A 112 16.47 -3.53 -2.55
C THR A 112 16.44 -5.06 -2.72
N SER A 113 16.23 -5.79 -1.63
CA SER A 113 16.05 -7.26 -1.65
C SER A 113 14.95 -7.69 -0.69
N SER A 114 14.38 -8.85 -0.92
CA SER A 114 13.35 -9.45 -0.07
C SER A 114 13.80 -9.59 1.39
N ALA A 115 15.06 -10.00 1.60
CA ALA A 115 15.64 -10.10 2.94
C ALA A 115 15.77 -8.72 3.59
N ALA A 116 16.36 -7.74 2.90
CA ALA A 116 16.55 -6.39 3.43
C ALA A 116 15.20 -5.69 3.71
N VAL A 117 14.16 -5.94 2.91
CA VAL A 117 12.81 -5.45 3.16
C VAL A 117 12.22 -6.07 4.43
N ALA A 118 12.39 -7.37 4.64
CA ALA A 118 11.92 -8.05 5.85
C ALA A 118 12.63 -7.51 7.10
N ASP A 119 13.95 -7.35 7.05
CA ASP A 119 14.76 -6.80 8.13
C ASP A 119 14.35 -5.35 8.45
N TYR A 120 14.14 -4.52 7.42
CA TYR A 120 13.68 -3.14 7.58
C TYR A 120 12.32 -3.09 8.29
N LEU A 121 11.34 -3.86 7.82
CA LEU A 121 10.00 -3.89 8.44
C LEU A 121 10.07 -4.34 9.90
N GLN A 122 10.92 -5.31 10.21
CA GLN A 122 11.13 -5.78 11.58
C GLN A 122 11.78 -4.68 12.45
N ALA A 123 12.76 -3.97 11.95
CA ALA A 123 13.45 -2.88 12.65
C ALA A 123 12.51 -1.67 12.93
N GLN A 124 11.54 -1.43 12.05
CA GLN A 124 10.58 -0.33 12.23
C GLN A 124 9.48 -0.62 13.27
N ARG A 125 9.19 -1.89 13.57
CA ARG A 125 8.08 -2.29 14.46
C ARG A 125 8.05 -1.57 15.82
N PRO A 126 9.16 -1.38 16.53
CA PRO A 126 9.15 -0.68 17.83
C PRO A 126 8.71 0.79 17.75
N GLN A 127 8.83 1.40 16.57
CA GLN A 127 8.48 2.80 16.35
C GLN A 127 7.01 2.98 15.94
N LEU A 128 6.36 1.90 15.50
CA LEU A 128 4.97 1.97 15.04
C LEU A 128 4.00 2.07 16.22
N ARG A 129 2.95 2.84 16.04
CA ARG A 129 1.86 3.01 17.00
C ARG A 129 0.51 2.83 16.29
N SER A 130 -0.45 2.29 17.01
CA SER A 130 -1.84 2.22 16.58
C SER A 130 -2.70 2.86 17.66
N ASP A 131 -3.12 4.07 17.41
CA ASP A 131 -4.02 4.84 18.23
C ASP A 131 -5.46 4.79 17.71
N GLU A 132 -6.36 5.54 18.31
CA GLU A 132 -7.76 5.63 17.89
C GLU A 132 -7.88 6.21 16.48
N ARG A 133 -7.08 7.23 16.14
CA ARG A 133 -7.04 7.84 14.80
C ARG A 133 -6.62 6.84 13.73
N THR A 134 -5.60 6.02 14.01
CA THR A 134 -5.14 4.96 13.10
C THR A 134 -6.26 3.95 12.82
N ARG A 135 -6.98 3.53 13.88
CA ARG A 135 -8.10 2.59 13.75
C ARG A 135 -9.29 3.20 13.03
N GLU A 136 -9.59 4.47 13.29
CA GLU A 136 -10.62 5.21 12.54
C GLU A 136 -10.33 5.22 11.03
N VAL A 137 -9.09 5.57 10.63
CA VAL A 137 -8.68 5.58 9.23
C VAL A 137 -8.77 4.19 8.60
N ALA A 138 -8.33 3.13 9.31
CA ALA A 138 -8.47 1.76 8.85
C ALA A 138 -9.95 1.39 8.64
N ASN A 139 -10.83 1.75 9.58
CA ASN A 139 -12.27 1.51 9.45
C ASN A 139 -12.90 2.28 8.28
N LEU A 140 -12.52 3.54 8.06
CA LEU A 140 -12.98 4.32 6.92
C LEU A 140 -12.58 3.66 5.59
N LEU A 141 -11.35 3.18 5.49
CA LEU A 141 -10.85 2.48 4.30
C LEU A 141 -11.62 1.17 4.05
N LEU A 142 -11.77 0.35 5.09
CA LEU A 142 -12.43 -0.95 4.97
C LEU A 142 -13.92 -0.85 4.65
N ASN A 143 -14.57 0.27 5.04
CA ASN A 143 -15.98 0.55 4.79
C ASN A 143 -16.19 1.55 3.65
N ALA A 144 -15.15 1.78 2.82
CA ALA A 144 -15.26 2.68 1.68
C ALA A 144 -16.46 2.34 0.80
N PRO A 145 -17.29 3.33 0.40
CA PRO A 145 -18.44 3.08 -0.43
C PRO A 145 -18.01 2.53 -1.80
N ALA A 146 -18.65 1.47 -2.22
CA ALA A 146 -18.40 0.91 -3.55
C ALA A 146 -18.90 1.87 -4.65
N PRO A 147 -18.18 2.01 -5.77
CA PRO A 147 -18.56 2.93 -6.84
C PRO A 147 -19.88 2.55 -7.54
N SER A 148 -20.34 1.31 -7.37
CA SER A 148 -21.63 0.84 -7.90
C SER A 148 -22.17 -0.34 -7.08
N ARG A 149 -23.46 -0.68 -7.25
CA ARG A 149 -24.06 -1.85 -6.60
C ARG A 149 -23.35 -3.16 -7.01
N LEU A 150 -22.93 -3.27 -8.26
CA LEU A 150 -22.22 -4.45 -8.79
C LEU A 150 -20.81 -4.58 -8.18
N ALA A 151 -20.18 -3.47 -7.83
CA ALA A 151 -18.84 -3.46 -7.24
C ALA A 151 -18.83 -3.75 -5.72
N ARG A 152 -20.00 -3.79 -5.05
CA ARG A 152 -20.07 -3.95 -3.58
C ARG A 152 -19.46 -5.26 -3.10
N LEU A 153 -19.86 -6.39 -3.68
CA LEU A 153 -19.36 -7.70 -3.26
C LEU A 153 -17.88 -7.89 -3.62
N PRO A 154 -17.43 -7.64 -4.87
CA PRO A 154 -16.01 -7.68 -5.19
C PRO A 154 -15.18 -6.71 -4.33
N GLY A 155 -15.65 -5.50 -4.09
CA GLY A 155 -14.97 -4.51 -3.26
C GLY A 155 -14.80 -4.98 -1.81
N ALA A 156 -15.87 -5.46 -1.18
CA ALA A 156 -15.81 -6.01 0.17
C ALA A 156 -14.86 -7.21 0.28
N LEU A 157 -14.82 -8.04 -0.76
CA LEU A 157 -13.90 -9.17 -0.84
C LEU A 157 -12.44 -8.70 -0.93
N MET A 158 -12.16 -7.69 -1.74
CA MET A 158 -10.82 -7.11 -1.88
C MET A 158 -10.34 -6.44 -0.58
N MET A 159 -11.23 -5.75 0.16
CA MET A 159 -10.89 -5.19 1.48
C MET A 159 -10.50 -6.30 2.47
N ARG A 160 -11.27 -7.40 2.53
CA ARG A 160 -10.93 -8.57 3.36
C ARG A 160 -9.64 -9.24 2.92
N ALA A 161 -9.36 -9.29 1.62
CA ALA A 161 -8.08 -9.78 1.12
C ALA A 161 -6.90 -8.92 1.58
N GLY A 162 -7.09 -7.60 1.65
CA GLY A 162 -6.11 -6.69 2.25
C GLY A 162 -5.79 -7.07 3.71
N ILE A 163 -6.82 -7.38 4.51
CA ILE A 163 -6.61 -7.84 5.89
C ILE A 163 -5.87 -9.19 5.92
N ASP A 164 -6.20 -10.14 5.03
CA ASP A 164 -5.53 -11.46 4.94
C ASP A 164 -4.05 -11.37 4.53
N LEU A 165 -3.66 -10.27 3.91
CA LEU A 165 -2.28 -10.01 3.46
C LEU A 165 -1.44 -9.25 4.50
N LEU A 166 -2.06 -8.66 5.54
CA LEU A 166 -1.31 -8.01 6.60
C LEU A 166 -0.41 -9.02 7.33
N PRO A 167 0.82 -8.64 7.68
CA PRO A 167 1.62 -9.40 8.64
C PRO A 167 0.86 -9.53 9.97
N ASP A 168 0.99 -10.66 10.65
CA ASP A 168 0.24 -10.95 11.89
C ASP A 168 0.39 -9.83 12.94
N TRP A 169 1.61 -9.28 13.08
CA TRP A 169 1.86 -8.17 14.00
C TRP A 169 1.09 -6.91 13.63
N ALA A 170 0.97 -6.58 12.34
CA ALA A 170 0.24 -5.40 11.89
C ALA A 170 -1.28 -5.60 12.04
N ALA A 171 -1.78 -6.80 11.74
CA ALA A 171 -3.18 -7.16 11.96
C ALA A 171 -3.55 -7.04 13.45
N GLN A 172 -2.67 -7.53 14.36
CA GLN A 172 -2.85 -7.41 15.81
C GLN A 172 -2.88 -5.95 16.26
N MET A 173 -1.91 -5.14 15.81
CA MET A 173 -1.86 -3.70 16.15
C MET A 173 -3.12 -2.95 15.74
N LEU A 174 -3.71 -3.29 14.60
CA LEU A 174 -4.91 -2.64 14.08
C LEU A 174 -6.22 -3.27 14.61
N GLY A 175 -6.15 -4.38 15.33
CA GLY A 175 -7.32 -5.13 15.77
C GLY A 175 -8.09 -5.79 14.60
N LEU A 176 -7.41 -6.07 13.49
CA LEU A 176 -7.99 -6.62 12.28
C LEU A 176 -7.68 -8.12 12.19
N HIS A 177 -8.71 -8.94 12.27
CA HIS A 177 -8.55 -10.40 12.20
C HIS A 177 -9.57 -11.02 11.25
N LEU A 178 -9.12 -12.02 10.50
CA LEU A 178 -10.00 -12.92 9.76
C LEU A 178 -9.99 -14.29 10.42
N SER A 179 -11.17 -14.86 10.63
CA SER A 179 -11.27 -16.26 11.03
C SER A 179 -10.78 -17.18 9.92
N THR A 180 -10.44 -18.43 10.28
CA THR A 180 -10.04 -19.45 9.30
C THR A 180 -11.10 -19.63 8.22
N LEU A 181 -12.37 -19.66 8.58
CA LEU A 181 -13.48 -19.76 7.63
C LEU A 181 -13.51 -18.58 6.66
N GLN A 182 -13.34 -17.34 7.15
CA GLN A 182 -13.30 -16.15 6.31
C GLN A 182 -12.14 -16.21 5.30
N ARG A 183 -10.96 -16.68 5.72
CA ARG A 183 -9.80 -16.86 4.83
C ARG A 183 -10.09 -17.88 3.72
N HIS A 184 -10.79 -18.98 4.04
CA HIS A 184 -11.19 -20.00 3.06
C HIS A 184 -12.21 -19.49 2.04
N ILE A 185 -12.98 -18.45 2.35
CA ILE A 185 -13.90 -17.80 1.41
C ILE A 185 -13.17 -16.71 0.61
N VAL A 186 -12.37 -15.88 1.28
CA VAL A 186 -11.71 -14.71 0.68
C VAL A 186 -10.72 -15.14 -0.41
N ARG A 187 -9.87 -16.12 -0.14
CA ARG A 187 -8.81 -16.51 -1.07
C ARG A 187 -9.31 -17.02 -2.42
N PRO A 188 -10.23 -18.00 -2.50
CA PRO A 188 -10.80 -18.43 -3.78
C PRO A 188 -11.62 -17.33 -4.46
N GLY A 189 -12.36 -16.53 -3.67
CA GLY A 189 -13.16 -15.44 -4.20
C GLY A 189 -12.31 -14.38 -4.92
N VAL A 190 -11.17 -14.00 -4.36
CA VAL A 190 -10.22 -13.07 -5.01
C VAL A 190 -9.65 -13.67 -6.28
N HIS A 191 -9.32 -14.97 -6.29
CA HIS A 191 -8.89 -15.65 -7.52
C HIS A 191 -9.96 -15.60 -8.62
N GLY A 192 -11.24 -15.75 -8.26
CA GLY A 192 -12.38 -15.63 -9.19
C GLY A 192 -12.47 -14.22 -9.77
N VAL A 193 -12.48 -13.18 -8.92
CA VAL A 193 -12.49 -11.78 -9.36
C VAL A 193 -11.30 -11.47 -10.27
N ALA A 194 -10.11 -11.91 -9.90
CA ALA A 194 -8.90 -11.70 -10.70
C ALA A 194 -8.94 -12.41 -12.07
N LYS A 195 -9.62 -13.56 -12.18
CA LYS A 195 -9.85 -14.23 -13.48
C LYS A 195 -10.78 -13.39 -14.37
N VAL A 196 -11.88 -12.90 -13.83
CA VAL A 196 -12.84 -12.07 -14.57
C VAL A 196 -12.16 -10.80 -15.07
N LEU A 197 -11.46 -10.07 -14.19
CA LEU A 197 -10.75 -8.85 -14.57
C LEU A 197 -9.72 -9.08 -15.66
N ARG A 198 -8.97 -10.17 -15.61
CA ARG A 198 -7.99 -10.52 -16.66
C ARG A 198 -8.65 -10.88 -17.98
N ALA A 199 -9.83 -11.47 -17.96
CA ALA A 199 -10.56 -11.81 -19.18
C ALA A 199 -11.16 -10.58 -19.86
N SER A 200 -11.48 -9.53 -19.10
CA SER A 200 -12.06 -8.28 -19.64
C SER A 200 -11.02 -7.29 -20.19
N VAL A 201 -9.71 -7.56 -20.00
CA VAL A 201 -8.60 -6.69 -20.50
C VAL A 201 -7.88 -7.33 -21.69
N ARG A 202 -8.28 -8.54 -22.10
CA ARG A 202 -7.82 -9.19 -23.33
C ARG A 202 -8.73 -8.87 -24.49
#